data_20a8c56d27b1f467f0f97aebcd32691f
#
_entry.id   20a8c56d27b1f467f0f97aebcd32691f
#
_cell.length_a   1.000
_cell.length_b   1.000
_cell.length_c   1.000
_cell.angle_alpha   90.00
_cell.angle_beta   90.00
_cell.angle_gamma   90.00
#
_symmetry.space_group_name_H-M   'P 1'
#
loop_
_entity.id
_entity.type
_entity.pdbx_description
1 polymer ?
#
loop_
_entity_poly.entity_id
_entity_poly.type
_entity_poly.pdbx_seq_one_letter_code
_entity_poly.pdbx_strand_id
1 'polypeptide(L)'
;MVVIGIGGSYLGARAAIDFLNEYFNNYLLDEQHDFPQVLFAGNSIAPAYLNSLIKVIGDRDFSVNMISKSGTTTEPAIAFRVFKQMLEEKYGVAGARERIYATTDAKRGALKTLADTEGYEEFVVPDGIGGRFSVLTAVGLLPIATAGGDIEQLMAGAAAGEAEYAAYRNILYRKGYTTELLINYDPTLVQFGEWWKQLQGESEGKDGKGIFPATGNFSTDLHSFGQYIQDGRRNLFETLFRITEPVTDVVIPEMDSDDGLGYLQGEKMSYVNRTASEGTLLAPVDGGVPNMIIEVDKQNEFALGQAIYFFEIAVAISG
;
A
#
# COMPACT_ATOMS: atom_id res chain seq x y z
N MET A 1 5.34 12.05 -11.74
CA MET A 1 5.82 10.78 -12.37
C MET A 1 4.66 9.82 -12.55
N VAL A 2 4.60 9.09 -13.67
CA VAL A 2 3.67 7.96 -13.86
C VAL A 2 4.44 6.66 -13.63
N VAL A 3 4.06 5.91 -12.62
CA VAL A 3 4.63 4.59 -12.30
C VAL A 3 3.76 3.52 -12.95
N ILE A 4 4.36 2.70 -13.80
CA ILE A 4 3.66 1.67 -14.57
C ILE A 4 4.05 0.30 -14.05
N GLY A 5 3.12 -0.39 -13.39
CA GLY A 5 3.35 -1.71 -12.80
C GLY A 5 2.05 -2.35 -12.32
N ILE A 6 2.12 -3.62 -11.93
CA ILE A 6 1.01 -4.39 -11.36
C ILE A 6 1.54 -5.31 -10.25
N GLY A 7 0.68 -5.73 -9.33
CA GLY A 7 1.08 -6.57 -8.20
C GLY A 7 2.20 -5.95 -7.39
N GLY A 8 3.28 -6.68 -7.15
CA GLY A 8 4.44 -6.19 -6.40
C GLY A 8 5.13 -4.96 -7.00
N SER A 9 5.01 -4.75 -8.31
CA SER A 9 5.51 -3.53 -8.97
C SER A 9 4.62 -2.30 -8.78
N TYR A 10 3.53 -2.42 -8.03
CA TYR A 10 2.56 -1.35 -7.77
C TYR A 10 2.21 -1.22 -6.29
N LEU A 11 1.79 -2.34 -5.66
CA LEU A 11 1.13 -2.31 -4.35
C LEU A 11 2.01 -1.75 -3.25
N GLY A 12 3.27 -2.18 -3.16
CA GLY A 12 4.17 -1.73 -2.11
C GLY A 12 4.51 -0.23 -2.20
N ALA A 13 4.83 0.26 -3.40
CA ALA A 13 5.08 1.68 -3.62
C ALA A 13 3.83 2.52 -3.32
N ARG A 14 2.65 2.07 -3.77
CA ARG A 14 1.38 2.74 -3.50
C ARG A 14 1.07 2.78 -2.01
N ALA A 15 1.24 1.66 -1.30
CA ALA A 15 1.04 1.57 0.14
C ALA A 15 1.94 2.55 0.91
N ALA A 16 3.22 2.62 0.54
CA ALA A 16 4.16 3.51 1.19
C ALA A 16 3.85 5.00 0.93
N ILE A 17 3.52 5.34 -0.30
CA ILE A 17 3.18 6.72 -0.67
C ILE A 17 1.88 7.18 0.03
N ASP A 18 0.84 6.34 0.06
CA ASP A 18 -0.41 6.68 0.74
C ASP A 18 -0.23 6.76 2.26
N PHE A 19 0.67 5.93 2.85
CA PHE A 19 1.02 6.00 4.27
C PHE A 19 1.75 7.29 4.63
N LEU A 20 2.68 7.75 3.79
CA LEU A 20 3.55 8.89 4.10
C LEU A 20 2.95 10.25 3.76
N ASN A 21 1.94 10.31 2.89
CA ASN A 21 1.33 11.53 2.44
C ASN A 21 -0.06 11.76 3.06
N GLU A 22 -0.53 13.01 2.99
CA GLU A 22 -1.91 13.31 3.30
C GLU A 22 -2.87 12.57 2.37
N TYR A 23 -4.01 12.10 2.90
CA TYR A 23 -4.96 11.27 2.14
C TYR A 23 -5.45 11.92 0.84
N PHE A 24 -5.63 13.23 0.84
CA PHE A 24 -6.06 14.00 -0.34
C PHE A 24 -4.91 14.66 -1.10
N ASN A 25 -3.66 14.26 -0.88
CA ASN A 25 -2.49 14.88 -1.48
C ASN A 25 -2.62 15.05 -3.01
N ASN A 26 -3.11 14.06 -3.74
CA ASN A 26 -3.27 14.13 -5.21
C ASN A 26 -4.35 15.12 -5.69
N TYR A 27 -5.15 15.69 -4.79
CA TYR A 27 -6.17 16.70 -5.09
C TYR A 27 -5.73 18.13 -4.77
N LEU A 28 -4.56 18.29 -4.19
CA LEU A 28 -3.97 19.60 -3.93
C LEU A 28 -3.59 20.28 -5.25
N LEU A 29 -3.51 21.61 -5.25
CA LEU A 29 -3.02 22.38 -6.40
C LEU A 29 -1.52 22.14 -6.59
N ASP A 30 -1.03 22.24 -7.84
CA ASP A 30 0.38 21.97 -8.17
C ASP A 30 1.37 22.78 -7.30
N GLU A 31 1.02 24.03 -6.96
CA GLU A 31 1.80 24.91 -6.07
C GLU A 31 1.81 24.52 -4.58
N GLN A 32 0.95 23.56 -4.19
CA GLN A 32 0.86 23.03 -2.81
C GLN A 32 1.67 21.74 -2.64
N HIS A 33 2.29 21.26 -3.70
CA HIS A 33 3.13 20.07 -3.64
C HIS A 33 4.61 20.46 -3.49
N ASP A 34 5.25 19.95 -2.44
CA ASP A 34 6.70 20.08 -2.26
C ASP A 34 7.48 19.13 -3.18
N PHE A 35 6.85 18.03 -3.62
CA PHE A 35 7.44 16.97 -4.44
C PHE A 35 6.55 16.60 -5.63
N PRO A 36 7.11 15.97 -6.68
CA PRO A 36 6.33 15.54 -7.82
C PRO A 36 5.21 14.55 -7.44
N GLN A 37 4.02 14.77 -7.97
CA GLN A 37 2.93 13.80 -7.85
C GLN A 37 3.32 12.46 -8.47
N VAL A 38 3.02 11.37 -7.77
CA VAL A 38 3.16 10.00 -8.28
C VAL A 38 1.79 9.42 -8.59
N LEU A 39 1.59 9.11 -9.86
CA LEU A 39 0.36 8.51 -10.39
C LEU A 39 0.66 7.10 -10.89
N PHE A 40 -0.30 6.20 -10.78
CA PHE A 40 -0.09 4.79 -11.12
C PHE A 40 -0.89 4.36 -12.35
N ALA A 41 -0.27 3.54 -13.19
CA ALA A 41 -0.88 2.94 -14.39
C ALA A 41 -0.45 1.47 -14.54
N GLY A 42 -1.10 0.73 -15.44
CA GLY A 42 -0.75 -0.66 -15.69
C GLY A 42 -1.20 -1.66 -14.61
N ASN A 43 -1.92 -1.18 -13.61
CA ASN A 43 -2.58 -2.00 -12.59
C ASN A 43 -4.01 -2.39 -12.97
N SER A 44 -4.48 -1.94 -14.13
CA SER A 44 -5.81 -2.21 -14.68
C SER A 44 -5.79 -2.10 -16.21
N ILE A 45 -6.63 -2.89 -16.87
CA ILE A 45 -6.90 -2.81 -18.33
C ILE A 45 -8.22 -2.08 -18.62
N ALA A 46 -8.86 -1.50 -17.60
CA ALA A 46 -10.09 -0.74 -17.79
C ALA A 46 -9.82 0.55 -18.59
N PRO A 47 -10.42 0.75 -19.79
CA PRO A 47 -10.10 1.90 -20.62
C PRO A 47 -10.52 3.23 -19.98
N ALA A 48 -11.59 3.25 -19.19
CA ALA A 48 -12.03 4.43 -18.47
C ALA A 48 -11.01 4.91 -17.44
N TYR A 49 -10.32 3.99 -16.74
CA TYR A 49 -9.26 4.31 -15.81
C TYR A 49 -8.09 5.01 -16.51
N LEU A 50 -7.58 4.40 -17.59
CA LEU A 50 -6.45 4.96 -18.34
C LEU A 50 -6.80 6.33 -18.94
N ASN A 51 -7.98 6.46 -19.56
CA ASN A 51 -8.45 7.74 -20.10
C ASN A 51 -8.60 8.83 -19.03
N SER A 52 -9.06 8.47 -17.84
CA SER A 52 -9.15 9.42 -16.72
C SER A 52 -7.77 9.88 -16.26
N LEU A 53 -6.81 8.95 -16.18
CA LEU A 53 -5.44 9.28 -15.83
C LEU A 53 -4.76 10.21 -16.86
N ILE A 54 -4.97 9.93 -18.17
CA ILE A 54 -4.49 10.80 -19.25
C ILE A 54 -5.06 12.22 -19.11
N LYS A 55 -6.36 12.34 -18.78
CA LYS A 55 -6.98 13.66 -18.54
C LYS A 55 -6.40 14.36 -17.31
N VAL A 56 -6.11 13.63 -16.25
CA VAL A 56 -5.46 14.19 -15.05
C VAL A 56 -4.06 14.71 -15.37
N ILE A 57 -3.29 14.01 -16.18
CA ILE A 57 -1.97 14.46 -16.63
C ILE A 57 -2.10 15.72 -17.50
N GLY A 58 -3.02 15.71 -18.46
CA GLY A 58 -3.26 16.86 -19.35
C GLY A 58 -1.98 17.36 -20.01
N ASP A 59 -1.76 18.68 -19.95
CA ASP A 59 -0.58 19.34 -20.52
C ASP A 59 0.62 19.44 -19.56
N ARG A 60 0.54 18.85 -18.35
CA ARG A 60 1.62 18.87 -17.38
C ARG A 60 2.86 18.13 -17.88
N ASP A 61 4.02 18.53 -17.41
CA ASP A 61 5.24 17.77 -17.62
C ASP A 61 5.20 16.47 -16.81
N PHE A 62 5.64 15.38 -17.44
CA PHE A 62 5.66 14.10 -16.76
C PHE A 62 6.82 13.21 -17.21
N SER A 63 7.17 12.27 -16.36
CA SER A 63 8.10 11.18 -16.60
C SER A 63 7.41 9.84 -16.35
N VAL A 64 7.99 8.76 -16.83
CA VAL A 64 7.48 7.40 -16.68
C VAL A 64 8.53 6.52 -16.01
N ASN A 65 8.13 5.77 -14.99
CA ASN A 65 8.90 4.65 -14.47
C ASN A 65 8.17 3.35 -14.81
N MET A 66 8.69 2.62 -15.80
CA MET A 66 8.18 1.29 -16.17
C MET A 66 8.83 0.23 -15.28
N ILE A 67 8.02 -0.46 -14.48
CA ILE A 67 8.47 -1.48 -13.54
C ILE A 67 7.99 -2.85 -13.99
N SER A 68 8.89 -3.66 -14.53
CA SER A 68 8.58 -5.03 -14.93
C SER A 68 9.86 -5.85 -15.07
N LYS A 69 9.95 -6.97 -14.33
CA LYS A 69 11.13 -7.86 -14.41
C LYS A 69 11.26 -8.51 -15.79
N SER A 70 10.15 -8.97 -16.38
CA SER A 70 10.13 -9.60 -17.71
C SER A 70 9.93 -8.60 -18.86
N GLY A 71 9.20 -7.52 -18.61
CA GLY A 71 8.74 -6.59 -19.65
C GLY A 71 7.57 -7.09 -20.49
N THR A 72 7.02 -8.27 -20.18
CA THR A 72 5.97 -8.93 -20.99
C THR A 72 4.62 -9.02 -20.30
N THR A 73 4.50 -8.57 -19.05
CA THR A 73 3.20 -8.52 -18.37
C THR A 73 2.25 -7.60 -19.12
N THR A 74 1.09 -8.10 -19.49
CA THR A 74 0.18 -7.49 -20.48
C THR A 74 -0.27 -6.09 -20.06
N GLU A 75 -0.74 -5.93 -18.82
CA GLU A 75 -1.34 -4.68 -18.35
C GLU A 75 -0.32 -3.52 -18.32
N PRO A 76 0.86 -3.66 -17.70
CA PRO A 76 1.90 -2.64 -17.75
C PRO A 76 2.42 -2.39 -19.18
N ALA A 77 2.55 -3.44 -20.01
CA ALA A 77 3.05 -3.29 -21.36
C ALA A 77 2.10 -2.47 -22.26
N ILE A 78 0.78 -2.62 -22.08
CA ILE A 78 -0.23 -1.79 -22.76
C ILE A 78 -0.11 -0.34 -22.29
N ALA A 79 -0.12 -0.11 -20.99
CA ALA A 79 -0.02 1.24 -20.44
C ALA A 79 1.28 1.94 -20.89
N PHE A 80 2.40 1.22 -20.87
CA PHE A 80 3.69 1.76 -21.29
C PHE A 80 3.67 2.23 -22.76
N ARG A 81 3.09 1.49 -23.67
CA ARG A 81 2.97 1.90 -25.07
C ARG A 81 2.23 3.23 -25.22
N VAL A 82 1.14 3.41 -24.49
CA VAL A 82 0.35 4.64 -24.50
C VAL A 82 1.17 5.82 -23.98
N PHE A 83 1.79 5.67 -22.82
CA PHE A 83 2.56 6.78 -22.20
C PHE A 83 3.88 7.07 -22.94
N LYS A 84 4.54 6.04 -23.52
CA LYS A 84 5.70 6.25 -24.41
C LYS A 84 5.31 7.10 -25.62
N GLN A 85 4.21 6.76 -26.28
CA GLN A 85 3.69 7.55 -27.40
C GLN A 85 3.41 9.01 -26.99
N MET A 86 2.74 9.23 -25.86
CA MET A 86 2.45 10.56 -25.35
C MET A 86 3.74 11.37 -25.07
N LEU A 87 4.78 10.73 -24.50
CA LEU A 87 6.07 11.37 -24.29
C LEU A 87 6.75 11.72 -25.61
N GLU A 88 6.72 10.83 -26.60
CA GLU A 88 7.31 11.08 -27.93
C GLU A 88 6.58 12.19 -28.69
N GLU A 89 5.25 12.26 -28.60
CA GLU A 89 4.46 13.34 -29.18
C GLU A 89 4.73 14.68 -28.53
N LYS A 90 4.93 14.71 -27.21
CA LYS A 90 5.15 15.95 -26.45
C LYS A 90 6.59 16.45 -26.51
N TYR A 91 7.57 15.56 -26.40
CA TYR A 91 8.99 15.95 -26.23
C TYR A 91 9.91 15.51 -27.38
N GLY A 92 9.36 14.82 -28.40
CA GLY A 92 10.15 14.14 -29.40
C GLY A 92 10.84 12.88 -28.85
N VAL A 93 11.39 12.04 -29.73
CA VAL A 93 12.01 10.77 -29.34
C VAL A 93 13.17 10.94 -28.36
N ALA A 94 14.05 11.93 -28.57
CA ALA A 94 15.16 12.19 -27.68
C ALA A 94 14.70 12.67 -26.29
N GLY A 95 13.76 13.61 -26.22
CA GLY A 95 13.24 14.11 -24.97
C GLY A 95 12.39 13.07 -24.20
N ALA A 96 11.74 12.13 -24.90
CA ALA A 96 11.04 11.01 -24.28
C ALA A 96 12.02 10.05 -23.60
N ARG A 97 13.16 9.77 -24.22
CA ARG A 97 14.21 8.89 -23.64
C ARG A 97 14.70 9.38 -22.28
N GLU A 98 14.90 10.66 -22.13
CA GLU A 98 15.37 11.29 -20.88
C GLU A 98 14.31 11.28 -19.75
N ARG A 99 13.06 10.90 -20.08
CA ARG A 99 11.91 10.88 -19.15
C ARG A 99 11.37 9.50 -18.87
N ILE A 100 11.99 8.46 -19.44
CA ILE A 100 11.63 7.07 -19.22
C ILE A 100 12.70 6.40 -18.37
N TYR A 101 12.30 5.87 -17.22
CA TYR A 101 13.09 5.04 -16.34
C TYR A 101 12.62 3.60 -16.45
N ALA A 102 13.54 2.65 -16.51
CA ALA A 102 13.25 1.22 -16.60
C ALA A 102 13.69 0.51 -15.31
N THR A 103 12.76 0.12 -14.47
CA THR A 103 13.03 -0.71 -13.30
C THR A 103 12.79 -2.18 -13.68
N THR A 104 13.89 -2.93 -13.95
CA THR A 104 13.81 -4.23 -14.59
C THR A 104 14.92 -5.20 -14.15
N ASP A 105 14.97 -6.39 -14.75
CA ASP A 105 16.05 -7.37 -14.56
C ASP A 105 17.41 -6.81 -15.05
N ALA A 106 18.49 -7.19 -14.37
CA ALA A 106 19.83 -6.70 -14.70
C ALA A 106 20.36 -7.19 -16.07
N LYS A 107 19.84 -8.31 -16.58
CA LYS A 107 20.49 -9.04 -17.69
C LYS A 107 19.52 -9.45 -18.80
N ARG A 108 18.25 -9.62 -18.53
CA ARG A 108 17.30 -10.27 -19.44
C ARG A 108 15.90 -9.71 -19.35
N GLY A 109 15.08 -9.98 -20.36
CA GLY A 109 13.69 -9.55 -20.43
C GLY A 109 13.48 -8.50 -21.53
N ALA A 110 12.24 -8.39 -21.97
CA ALA A 110 11.89 -7.48 -23.07
C ALA A 110 12.11 -6.01 -22.69
N LEU A 111 11.83 -5.63 -21.43
CA LEU A 111 12.07 -4.27 -20.95
C LEU A 111 13.58 -3.96 -20.86
N LYS A 112 14.40 -4.92 -20.40
CA LYS A 112 15.85 -4.77 -20.39
C LYS A 112 16.41 -4.55 -21.79
N THR A 113 16.02 -5.40 -22.74
CA THR A 113 16.43 -5.25 -24.15
C THR A 113 16.00 -3.90 -24.73
N LEU A 114 14.80 -3.45 -24.42
CA LEU A 114 14.30 -2.15 -24.86
C LEU A 114 15.09 -1.00 -24.22
N ALA A 115 15.37 -1.07 -22.92
CA ALA A 115 16.13 -0.05 -22.19
C ALA A 115 17.55 0.08 -22.75
N ASP A 116 18.23 -1.03 -22.99
CA ASP A 116 19.55 -1.05 -23.63
C ASP A 116 19.54 -0.42 -25.05
N THR A 117 18.50 -0.73 -25.83
CA THR A 117 18.38 -0.26 -27.21
C THR A 117 18.08 1.23 -27.28
N GLU A 118 17.18 1.69 -26.45
CA GLU A 118 16.73 3.08 -26.41
C GLU A 118 17.61 3.99 -25.53
N GLY A 119 18.42 3.39 -24.64
CA GLY A 119 19.28 4.14 -23.71
C GLY A 119 18.50 4.76 -22.54
N TYR A 120 17.49 4.04 -22.02
CA TYR A 120 16.78 4.48 -20.81
C TYR A 120 17.65 4.35 -19.58
N GLU A 121 17.43 5.21 -18.58
CA GLU A 121 18.04 5.02 -17.27
C GLU A 121 17.44 3.80 -16.58
N GLU A 122 18.30 2.93 -16.04
CA GLU A 122 17.89 1.64 -15.52
C GLU A 122 18.07 1.51 -14.01
N PHE A 123 17.09 0.88 -13.38
CA PHE A 123 17.13 0.45 -11.98
C PHE A 123 16.93 -1.06 -11.91
N VAL A 124 17.79 -1.72 -11.14
CA VAL A 124 17.82 -3.18 -11.13
C VAL A 124 16.87 -3.76 -10.10
N VAL A 125 16.03 -4.69 -10.52
CA VAL A 125 15.27 -5.58 -9.63
C VAL A 125 16.16 -6.77 -9.27
N PRO A 126 16.52 -6.98 -7.98
CA PRO A 126 17.40 -8.07 -7.59
C PRO A 126 16.83 -9.46 -7.96
N ASP A 127 17.68 -10.37 -8.42
CA ASP A 127 17.27 -11.72 -8.86
C ASP A 127 16.60 -12.55 -7.76
N GLY A 128 17.09 -12.46 -6.53
CA GLY A 128 16.58 -13.20 -5.37
C GLY A 128 15.30 -12.66 -4.76
N ILE A 129 14.80 -11.50 -5.22
CA ILE A 129 13.63 -10.83 -4.64
C ILE A 129 12.41 -11.08 -5.51
N GLY A 130 11.37 -11.67 -4.93
CA GLY A 130 10.06 -11.81 -5.55
C GLY A 130 9.27 -10.50 -5.55
N GLY A 131 8.29 -10.36 -6.46
CA GLY A 131 7.52 -9.11 -6.61
C GLY A 131 6.89 -8.61 -5.30
N ARG A 132 6.29 -9.48 -4.52
CA ARG A 132 5.64 -9.13 -3.24
C ARG A 132 6.60 -8.69 -2.13
N PHE A 133 7.91 -8.98 -2.25
CA PHE A 133 8.98 -8.55 -1.35
C PHE A 133 9.81 -7.39 -1.90
N SER A 134 9.37 -6.74 -2.98
CA SER A 134 10.22 -5.81 -3.72
C SER A 134 10.10 -4.35 -3.29
N VAL A 135 9.24 -4.02 -2.35
CA VAL A 135 9.01 -2.63 -1.94
C VAL A 135 10.27 -1.94 -1.40
N LEU A 136 11.12 -2.68 -0.68
CA LEU A 136 12.41 -2.19 -0.17
C LEU A 136 13.58 -2.33 -1.18
N THR A 137 13.26 -2.42 -2.47
CA THR A 137 14.22 -2.37 -3.59
C THR A 137 13.92 -1.15 -4.47
N ALA A 138 14.66 -0.99 -5.56
CA ALA A 138 14.39 0.09 -6.52
C ALA A 138 12.93 0.12 -7.02
N VAL A 139 12.21 -1.00 -6.96
CA VAL A 139 10.79 -1.10 -7.32
C VAL A 139 9.92 -0.15 -6.48
N GLY A 140 10.12 -0.11 -5.17
CA GLY A 140 9.38 0.78 -4.28
C GLY A 140 10.16 2.07 -3.98
N LEU A 141 11.47 1.98 -3.76
CA LEU A 141 12.28 3.11 -3.30
C LEU A 141 12.30 4.28 -4.29
N LEU A 142 12.34 4.03 -5.60
CA LEU A 142 12.33 5.12 -6.60
C LEU A 142 11.02 5.91 -6.59
N PRO A 143 9.83 5.29 -6.65
CA PRO A 143 8.57 6.01 -6.50
C PRO A 143 8.41 6.72 -5.15
N ILE A 144 8.83 6.07 -4.05
CA ILE A 144 8.74 6.65 -2.70
C ILE A 144 9.61 7.91 -2.58
N ALA A 145 10.88 7.83 -3.04
CA ALA A 145 11.77 8.99 -3.06
C ALA A 145 11.24 10.11 -3.96
N THR A 146 10.64 9.76 -5.11
CA THR A 146 10.02 10.76 -6.00
C THR A 146 8.87 11.49 -5.33
N ALA A 147 8.09 10.80 -4.49
CA ALA A 147 7.00 11.38 -3.71
C ALA A 147 7.47 12.13 -2.44
N GLY A 148 8.78 12.24 -2.22
CA GLY A 148 9.37 12.97 -1.09
C GLY A 148 9.70 12.13 0.14
N GLY A 149 9.47 10.81 0.12
CA GLY A 149 9.80 9.94 1.24
C GLY A 149 11.31 9.77 1.45
N ASP A 150 11.75 9.83 2.70
CA ASP A 150 13.13 9.58 3.11
C ASP A 150 13.42 8.06 3.11
N ILE A 151 14.00 7.59 2.00
CA ILE A 151 14.32 6.17 1.82
C ILE A 151 15.44 5.67 2.75
N GLU A 152 16.29 6.54 3.27
CA GLU A 152 17.32 6.15 4.25
C GLU A 152 16.66 5.85 5.60
N GLN A 153 15.72 6.67 6.04
CA GLN A 153 14.93 6.43 7.25
C GLN A 153 14.05 5.18 7.09
N LEU A 154 13.44 4.98 5.92
CA LEU A 154 12.67 3.78 5.62
C LEU A 154 13.53 2.51 5.76
N MET A 155 14.71 2.49 5.18
CA MET A 155 15.64 1.35 5.27
C MET A 155 16.19 1.15 6.68
N ALA A 156 16.44 2.23 7.43
CA ALA A 156 16.85 2.15 8.83
C ALA A 156 15.74 1.52 9.70
N GLY A 157 14.48 1.86 9.46
CA GLY A 157 13.33 1.24 10.10
C GLY A 157 13.23 -0.26 9.79
N ALA A 158 13.39 -0.65 8.52
CA ALA A 158 13.34 -2.04 8.10
C ALA A 158 14.40 -2.91 8.82
N ALA A 159 15.56 -2.36 9.15
CA ALA A 159 16.61 -3.09 9.88
C ALA A 159 16.25 -3.41 11.35
N ALA A 160 15.16 -2.88 11.89
CA ALA A 160 14.75 -2.99 13.30
C ALA A 160 13.50 -3.86 13.55
N GLY A 161 13.06 -4.69 12.59
CA GLY A 161 11.82 -5.49 12.68
C GLY A 161 11.95 -6.81 13.44
N GLU A 162 10.87 -7.25 14.15
CA GLU A 162 10.76 -8.50 14.92
C GLU A 162 9.54 -9.35 14.45
N ALA A 163 9.49 -10.68 14.75
CA ALA A 163 8.60 -11.63 14.05
C ALA A 163 7.72 -12.56 14.91
N GLU A 164 7.23 -12.17 16.09
CA GLU A 164 6.32 -13.00 16.91
C GLU A 164 4.96 -13.29 16.25
N TYR A 165 4.50 -12.42 15.38
CA TYR A 165 3.23 -12.50 14.66
C TYR A 165 3.05 -13.81 13.89
N ALA A 166 4.11 -14.33 13.25
CA ALA A 166 4.07 -15.64 12.55
C ALA A 166 3.65 -16.79 13.47
N ALA A 167 4.12 -16.79 14.71
CA ALA A 167 3.78 -17.83 15.68
C ALA A 167 2.28 -17.80 16.05
N TYR A 168 1.73 -16.62 16.32
CA TYR A 168 0.30 -16.46 16.64
C TYR A 168 -0.59 -16.89 15.49
N ARG A 169 -0.27 -16.49 14.25
CA ARG A 169 -0.99 -16.92 13.05
C ARG A 169 -1.02 -18.43 12.90
N ASN A 170 0.12 -19.10 13.07
CA ASN A 170 0.23 -20.54 12.99
C ASN A 170 -0.58 -21.27 14.10
N ILE A 171 -0.63 -20.71 15.31
CA ILE A 171 -1.45 -21.25 16.40
C ILE A 171 -2.94 -21.14 16.04
N LEU A 172 -3.38 -20.00 15.53
CA LEU A 172 -4.77 -19.76 15.13
C LEU A 172 -5.16 -20.68 13.96
N TYR A 173 -4.29 -20.82 12.95
CA TYR A 173 -4.52 -21.73 11.82
C TYR A 173 -4.74 -23.17 12.29
N ARG A 174 -3.89 -23.68 13.20
CA ARG A 174 -4.03 -25.03 13.78
C ARG A 174 -5.30 -25.18 14.62
N LYS A 175 -5.86 -24.12 15.14
CA LYS A 175 -7.15 -24.09 15.84
C LYS A 175 -8.36 -24.00 14.89
N GLY A 176 -8.13 -23.93 13.56
CA GLY A 176 -9.18 -23.93 12.55
C GLY A 176 -9.62 -22.56 12.06
N TYR A 177 -8.90 -21.49 12.44
CA TYR A 177 -9.10 -20.15 11.88
C TYR A 177 -8.41 -20.07 10.53
N THR A 178 -9.19 -19.93 9.46
CA THR A 178 -8.71 -19.99 8.08
C THR A 178 -8.75 -18.65 7.34
N THR A 179 -9.23 -17.62 8.00
CA THR A 179 -9.30 -16.25 7.45
C THR A 179 -8.73 -15.28 8.47
N GLU A 180 -7.80 -14.45 8.02
CA GLU A 180 -7.32 -13.30 8.78
C GLU A 180 -7.89 -12.02 8.16
N LEU A 181 -8.49 -11.19 8.99
CA LEU A 181 -8.98 -9.88 8.63
C LEU A 181 -8.04 -8.81 9.19
N LEU A 182 -7.20 -8.23 8.34
CA LEU A 182 -6.39 -7.08 8.72
C LEU A 182 -7.27 -5.83 8.70
N ILE A 183 -7.50 -5.25 9.86
CA ILE A 183 -8.36 -4.07 10.03
C ILE A 183 -7.54 -2.83 10.35
N ASN A 184 -8.02 -1.69 9.91
CA ASN A 184 -7.48 -0.38 10.24
C ASN A 184 -8.62 0.63 10.45
N TYR A 185 -8.30 1.75 11.10
CA TYR A 185 -9.20 2.88 11.34
C TYR A 185 -8.67 4.17 10.70
N ASP A 186 -7.67 4.04 9.82
CA ASP A 186 -7.05 5.16 9.11
C ASP A 186 -7.05 4.88 7.60
N PRO A 187 -7.71 5.72 6.78
CA PRO A 187 -7.78 5.52 5.34
C PRO A 187 -6.42 5.49 4.63
N THR A 188 -5.37 6.07 5.20
CA THR A 188 -4.00 6.00 4.64
C THR A 188 -3.43 4.59 4.65
N LEU A 189 -3.98 3.69 5.47
CA LEU A 189 -3.60 2.27 5.58
C LEU A 189 -4.32 1.34 4.59
N VAL A 190 -5.27 1.85 3.81
CA VAL A 190 -6.05 1.02 2.85
C VAL A 190 -5.11 0.30 1.88
N GLN A 191 -4.19 1.01 1.27
CA GLN A 191 -3.26 0.43 0.30
C GLN A 191 -2.17 -0.43 0.96
N PHE A 192 -1.85 -0.19 2.23
CA PHE A 192 -1.00 -1.08 3.02
C PHE A 192 -1.68 -2.46 3.18
N GLY A 193 -2.97 -2.48 3.45
CA GLY A 193 -3.76 -3.71 3.48
C GLY A 193 -3.78 -4.45 2.14
N GLU A 194 -3.84 -3.73 1.00
CA GLU A 194 -3.78 -4.34 -0.33
C GLU A 194 -2.41 -4.98 -0.62
N TRP A 195 -1.31 -4.32 -0.25
CA TRP A 195 0.03 -4.89 -0.32
C TRP A 195 0.15 -6.12 0.59
N TRP A 196 -0.34 -6.05 1.82
CA TRP A 196 -0.31 -7.14 2.78
C TRP A 196 -1.08 -8.37 2.27
N LYS A 197 -2.23 -8.19 1.61
CA LYS A 197 -2.97 -9.30 0.98
C LYS A 197 -2.13 -10.05 -0.04
N GLN A 198 -1.41 -9.35 -0.89
CA GLN A 198 -0.51 -9.99 -1.85
C GLN A 198 0.62 -10.72 -1.14
N LEU A 199 1.26 -10.07 -0.18
CA LEU A 199 2.36 -10.66 0.58
C LEU A 199 1.96 -11.99 1.22
N GLN A 200 0.83 -12.02 1.93
CA GLN A 200 0.33 -13.21 2.61
C GLN A 200 -0.20 -14.26 1.61
N GLY A 201 -1.07 -13.86 0.71
CA GLY A 201 -1.78 -14.77 -0.20
C GLY A 201 -0.85 -15.53 -1.14
N GLU A 202 0.11 -14.85 -1.77
CA GLU A 202 1.09 -15.49 -2.66
C GLU A 202 2.15 -16.32 -1.91
N SER A 203 2.39 -16.03 -0.63
CA SER A 203 3.38 -16.74 0.16
C SER A 203 2.82 -18.04 0.75
N GLU A 204 1.63 -17.99 1.34
CA GLU A 204 1.06 -19.10 2.11
C GLU A 204 -0.01 -19.91 1.36
N GLY A 205 -0.64 -19.34 0.32
CA GLY A 205 -1.70 -19.98 -0.46
C GLY A 205 -1.18 -21.10 -1.37
N LYS A 206 -0.66 -22.19 -0.80
CA LYS A 206 -0.03 -23.31 -1.52
C LYS A 206 -0.53 -24.64 -0.98
N ASP A 207 -0.50 -25.68 -1.81
CA ASP A 207 -0.84 -27.06 -1.44
C ASP A 207 -2.23 -27.23 -0.79
N GLY A 208 -3.19 -26.38 -1.13
CA GLY A 208 -4.51 -26.36 -0.51
C GLY A 208 -4.52 -25.90 0.96
N LYS A 209 -3.48 -25.17 1.38
CA LYS A 209 -3.28 -24.64 2.73
C LYS A 209 -3.21 -23.10 2.73
N GLY A 210 -3.02 -22.54 3.91
CA GLY A 210 -2.84 -21.14 4.15
C GLY A 210 -4.06 -20.46 4.75
N ILE A 211 -3.81 -19.29 5.33
CA ILE A 211 -4.83 -18.39 5.88
C ILE A 211 -5.23 -17.43 4.78
N PHE A 212 -6.54 -17.32 4.50
CA PHE A 212 -7.04 -16.37 3.51
C PHE A 212 -6.90 -14.93 4.03
N PRO A 213 -6.12 -14.05 3.36
CA PRO A 213 -5.95 -12.68 3.79
C PRO A 213 -7.09 -11.80 3.29
N ALA A 214 -7.81 -11.17 4.21
CA ALA A 214 -8.84 -10.18 3.93
C ALA A 214 -8.50 -8.86 4.64
N THR A 215 -9.11 -7.75 4.21
CA THR A 215 -8.92 -6.44 4.82
C THR A 215 -10.26 -5.80 5.17
N GLY A 216 -10.28 -4.99 6.23
CA GLY A 216 -11.41 -4.19 6.64
C GLY A 216 -10.99 -2.75 6.98
N ASN A 217 -11.70 -1.78 6.42
CA ASN A 217 -11.43 -0.36 6.64
C ASN A 217 -12.53 0.22 7.54
N PHE A 218 -12.28 0.19 8.81
CA PHE A 218 -13.23 0.65 9.84
C PHE A 218 -13.12 2.18 10.00
N SER A 219 -14.18 2.89 10.30
CA SER A 219 -15.57 2.47 10.67
C SER A 219 -16.44 2.00 9.50
N THR A 220 -16.10 2.34 8.24
CA THR A 220 -16.95 2.08 7.08
C THR A 220 -17.40 0.61 7.02
N ASP A 221 -16.47 -0.31 7.11
CA ASP A 221 -16.75 -1.75 6.96
C ASP A 221 -17.44 -2.37 8.20
N LEU A 222 -17.47 -1.69 9.33
CA LEU A 222 -18.34 -2.09 10.44
C LEU A 222 -19.81 -2.03 10.04
N HIS A 223 -20.19 -1.08 9.19
CA HIS A 223 -21.55 -0.94 8.66
C HIS A 223 -21.84 -1.93 7.51
N SER A 224 -20.84 -2.64 7.00
CA SER A 224 -21.02 -3.64 5.93
C SER A 224 -20.97 -5.08 6.46
N PHE A 225 -19.93 -5.47 7.17
CA PHE A 225 -19.76 -6.84 7.64
C PHE A 225 -19.50 -7.00 9.15
N GLY A 226 -19.66 -5.94 9.94
CA GLY A 226 -19.56 -6.02 11.40
C GLY A 226 -20.51 -7.06 12.01
N GLN A 227 -21.73 -7.22 11.49
CA GLN A 227 -22.66 -8.27 11.91
C GLN A 227 -22.09 -9.67 11.66
N TYR A 228 -21.40 -9.90 10.53
CA TYR A 228 -20.80 -11.19 10.24
C TYR A 228 -19.63 -11.50 11.19
N ILE A 229 -18.83 -10.49 11.51
CA ILE A 229 -17.74 -10.64 12.48
C ILE A 229 -18.32 -11.02 13.83
N GLN A 230 -19.36 -10.29 14.30
CA GLN A 230 -19.95 -10.49 15.61
C GLN A 230 -20.68 -11.84 15.75
N ASP A 231 -21.42 -12.27 14.75
CA ASP A 231 -22.38 -13.39 14.87
C ASP A 231 -22.32 -14.39 13.70
N GLY A 232 -21.34 -14.25 12.80
CA GLY A 232 -21.13 -15.15 11.67
C GLY A 232 -20.34 -16.41 12.04
N ARG A 233 -19.78 -17.05 11.02
CA ARG A 233 -19.00 -18.28 11.19
C ARG A 233 -17.68 -18.02 11.91
N ARG A 234 -17.32 -18.86 12.88
CA ARG A 234 -16.09 -18.76 13.71
C ARG A 234 -14.87 -19.38 13.01
N ASN A 235 -14.51 -18.86 11.84
CA ASN A 235 -13.33 -19.29 11.08
C ASN A 235 -12.39 -18.14 10.74
N LEU A 236 -12.66 -16.92 11.25
CA LEU A 236 -11.83 -15.75 11.08
C LEU A 236 -11.27 -15.26 12.44
N PHE A 237 -10.15 -14.58 12.36
CA PHE A 237 -9.59 -13.76 13.44
C PHE A 237 -9.20 -12.39 12.88
N GLU A 238 -9.09 -11.41 13.76
CA GLU A 238 -8.78 -10.04 13.38
C GLU A 238 -7.35 -9.67 13.78
N THR A 239 -6.72 -8.85 12.95
CA THR A 239 -5.46 -8.17 13.26
C THR A 239 -5.64 -6.68 13.06
N LEU A 240 -5.73 -5.91 14.15
CA LEU A 240 -5.77 -4.45 14.08
C LEU A 240 -4.38 -3.91 13.82
N PHE A 241 -4.20 -3.19 12.73
CA PHE A 241 -3.01 -2.40 12.45
C PHE A 241 -3.33 -0.93 12.65
N ARG A 242 -2.70 -0.27 13.63
CA ARG A 242 -3.01 1.13 13.95
C ARG A 242 -1.77 1.98 14.20
N ILE A 243 -1.93 3.28 13.93
CA ILE A 243 -0.97 4.33 14.27
C ILE A 243 -1.42 4.95 15.60
N THR A 244 -0.51 5.06 16.57
CA THR A 244 -0.87 5.55 17.92
C THR A 244 -0.81 7.07 18.04
N GLU A 245 0.11 7.72 17.30
CA GLU A 245 0.27 9.18 17.27
C GLU A 245 -0.10 9.70 15.87
N PRO A 246 -1.27 10.34 15.68
CA PRO A 246 -1.64 10.89 14.39
C PRO A 246 -0.77 12.11 14.04
N VAL A 247 -0.53 12.34 12.75
CA VAL A 247 0.24 13.50 12.25
C VAL A 247 -0.48 14.82 12.57
N THR A 248 -1.80 14.82 12.45
CA THR A 248 -2.68 15.96 12.70
C THR A 248 -3.91 15.51 13.48
N ASP A 249 -4.60 16.44 14.12
CA ASP A 249 -5.82 16.14 14.85
C ASP A 249 -6.86 17.23 14.69
N VAL A 250 -8.11 16.89 14.93
CA VAL A 250 -9.25 17.80 14.88
C VAL A 250 -9.97 17.75 16.22
N VAL A 251 -10.22 18.91 16.80
CA VAL A 251 -11.06 19.04 18.00
C VAL A 251 -12.52 19.15 17.56
N ILE A 252 -13.39 18.34 18.17
CA ILE A 252 -14.83 18.35 17.91
C ILE A 252 -15.41 19.66 18.46
N PRO A 253 -16.02 20.50 17.61
CA PRO A 253 -16.51 21.79 18.05
C PRO A 253 -17.73 21.65 18.98
N GLU A 254 -17.92 22.64 19.84
CA GLU A 254 -19.17 22.79 20.59
C GLU A 254 -20.31 23.15 19.64
N MET A 255 -21.44 22.49 19.78
CA MET A 255 -22.66 22.76 19.02
C MET A 255 -23.90 22.57 19.88
N ASP A 256 -24.80 23.56 19.89
CA ASP A 256 -26.09 23.44 20.54
C ASP A 256 -27.01 22.64 19.62
N SER A 257 -27.08 21.31 19.83
CA SER A 257 -27.91 20.39 19.05
C SER A 257 -28.37 19.20 19.89
N ASP A 258 -29.55 18.67 19.55
CA ASP A 258 -30.11 17.47 20.17
C ASP A 258 -29.65 16.15 19.48
N ASP A 259 -28.45 16.12 18.90
CA ASP A 259 -27.91 14.95 18.20
C ASP A 259 -27.39 13.85 19.15
N GLY A 260 -27.37 14.11 20.45
CA GLY A 260 -26.87 13.18 21.46
C GLY A 260 -25.35 13.11 21.57
N LEU A 261 -24.60 13.94 20.82
CA LEU A 261 -23.13 13.91 20.76
C LEU A 261 -22.46 14.93 21.70
N GLY A 262 -23.19 15.59 22.56
CA GLY A 262 -22.69 16.59 23.50
C GLY A 262 -21.52 16.11 24.37
N TYR A 263 -21.42 14.81 24.62
CA TYR A 263 -20.31 14.20 25.37
C TYR A 263 -18.98 14.16 24.61
N LEU A 264 -18.98 14.41 23.30
CA LEU A 264 -17.79 14.45 22.45
C LEU A 264 -17.25 15.86 22.25
N GLN A 265 -17.98 16.88 22.66
CA GLN A 265 -17.57 18.28 22.46
C GLN A 265 -16.25 18.57 23.19
N GLY A 266 -15.31 19.18 22.48
CA GLY A 266 -13.96 19.46 22.99
C GLY A 266 -12.98 18.28 22.96
N GLU A 267 -13.46 17.08 22.64
CA GLU A 267 -12.60 15.91 22.49
C GLU A 267 -11.86 15.93 21.13
N LYS A 268 -10.72 15.27 21.09
CA LYS A 268 -9.94 15.07 19.86
C LYS A 268 -10.52 13.92 19.02
N MET A 269 -10.53 14.06 17.71
CA MET A 269 -10.94 12.98 16.80
C MET A 269 -10.09 11.72 16.96
N SER A 270 -8.79 11.86 17.23
CA SER A 270 -7.90 10.72 17.52
C SER A 270 -8.32 9.94 18.77
N TYR A 271 -8.80 10.62 19.81
CA TYR A 271 -9.34 9.97 21.02
C TYR A 271 -10.60 9.16 20.68
N VAL A 272 -11.52 9.76 19.92
CA VAL A 272 -12.76 9.09 19.50
C VAL A 272 -12.46 7.87 18.63
N ASN A 273 -11.56 8.00 17.65
CA ASN A 273 -11.12 6.92 16.76
C ASN A 273 -10.51 5.76 17.57
N ARG A 274 -9.59 6.06 18.49
CA ARG A 274 -8.97 5.05 19.36
C ARG A 274 -10.01 4.36 20.24
N THR A 275 -10.87 5.10 20.90
CA THR A 275 -11.92 4.54 21.77
C THR A 275 -12.90 3.67 21.00
N ALA A 276 -13.26 4.08 19.77
CA ALA A 276 -14.09 3.27 18.87
C ALA A 276 -13.36 1.96 18.49
N SER A 277 -12.07 2.00 18.17
CA SER A 277 -11.30 0.80 17.83
C SER A 277 -11.18 -0.17 19.02
N GLU A 278 -10.95 0.34 20.22
CA GLU A 278 -10.88 -0.46 21.44
C GLU A 278 -12.23 -1.11 21.78
N GLY A 279 -13.33 -0.35 21.69
CA GLY A 279 -14.68 -0.86 21.91
C GLY A 279 -15.08 -1.92 20.88
N THR A 280 -14.70 -1.71 19.62
CA THR A 280 -14.96 -2.68 18.55
C THR A 280 -14.16 -3.98 18.73
N LEU A 281 -12.96 -3.94 19.24
CA LEU A 281 -12.17 -5.16 19.51
C LEU A 281 -12.73 -5.99 20.67
N LEU A 282 -13.32 -5.36 21.67
CA LEU A 282 -13.90 -6.09 22.82
C LEU A 282 -15.13 -6.91 22.42
N ALA A 283 -16.01 -6.37 21.56
CA ALA A 283 -17.22 -7.03 21.16
C ALA A 283 -17.00 -8.36 20.42
N PRO A 284 -16.11 -8.45 19.39
CA PRO A 284 -15.76 -9.72 18.76
C PRO A 284 -15.09 -10.74 19.70
N VAL A 285 -14.28 -10.30 20.65
CA VAL A 285 -13.66 -11.18 21.66
C VAL A 285 -14.75 -11.86 22.49
N ASP A 286 -15.72 -11.10 22.97
CA ASP A 286 -16.89 -11.65 23.69
C ASP A 286 -17.69 -12.61 22.79
N GLY A 287 -17.71 -12.35 21.48
CA GLY A 287 -18.30 -13.22 20.47
C GLY A 287 -17.44 -14.43 20.10
N GLY A 288 -16.23 -14.58 20.65
CA GLY A 288 -15.31 -15.71 20.38
C GLY A 288 -14.47 -15.55 19.10
N VAL A 289 -14.27 -14.33 18.62
CA VAL A 289 -13.35 -13.99 17.53
C VAL A 289 -12.02 -13.54 18.14
N PRO A 290 -10.90 -14.29 17.95
CA PRO A 290 -9.59 -13.86 18.41
C PRO A 290 -9.15 -12.61 17.67
N ASN A 291 -8.44 -11.71 18.38
CA ASN A 291 -7.81 -10.58 17.73
C ASN A 291 -6.39 -10.33 18.25
N MET A 292 -5.60 -9.67 17.40
CA MET A 292 -4.25 -9.20 17.66
C MET A 292 -4.19 -7.71 17.38
N ILE A 293 -3.26 -7.02 18.02
CA ILE A 293 -3.02 -5.60 17.77
C ILE A 293 -1.56 -5.44 17.38
N ILE A 294 -1.33 -4.77 16.24
CA ILE A 294 -0.01 -4.33 15.78
C ILE A 294 -0.05 -2.81 15.76
N GLU A 295 0.84 -2.19 16.50
CA GLU A 295 0.90 -0.75 16.65
C GLU A 295 2.21 -0.22 16.07
N VAL A 296 2.11 0.91 15.38
CA VAL A 296 3.25 1.76 15.05
C VAL A 296 3.06 3.10 15.74
N ASP A 297 4.14 3.64 16.30
CA ASP A 297 4.04 4.85 17.11
C ASP A 297 3.65 6.06 16.26
N LYS A 298 4.27 6.21 15.09
CA LYS A 298 4.16 7.40 14.24
C LYS A 298 3.99 7.04 12.77
N GLN A 299 3.33 7.91 12.06
CA GLN A 299 3.22 7.86 10.60
C GLN A 299 4.45 8.54 9.97
N ASN A 300 5.55 7.78 9.88
CA ASN A 300 6.79 8.22 9.28
C ASN A 300 7.52 7.06 8.59
N GLU A 301 8.60 7.36 7.88
CA GLU A 301 9.36 6.41 7.09
C GLU A 301 9.98 5.30 7.91
N PHE A 302 10.48 5.62 9.11
CA PHE A 302 11.08 4.62 9.99
C PHE A 302 10.06 3.59 10.45
N ALA A 303 8.91 4.03 10.95
CA ALA A 303 7.82 3.15 11.39
C ALA A 303 7.25 2.33 10.23
N LEU A 304 7.13 2.94 9.03
CA LEU A 304 6.73 2.24 7.82
C LEU A 304 7.72 1.14 7.44
N GLY A 305 9.02 1.44 7.48
CA GLY A 305 10.09 0.47 7.21
C GLY A 305 10.03 -0.72 8.16
N GLN A 306 9.85 -0.45 9.47
CA GLN A 306 9.65 -1.50 10.48
C GLN A 306 8.43 -2.38 10.14
N ALA A 307 7.28 -1.78 9.83
CA ALA A 307 6.06 -2.49 9.53
C ALA A 307 6.19 -3.36 8.27
N ILE A 308 6.79 -2.84 7.20
CA ILE A 308 7.02 -3.61 5.97
C ILE A 308 7.88 -4.84 6.27
N TYR A 309 9.04 -4.65 6.87
CA TYR A 309 9.98 -5.73 7.13
C TYR A 309 9.44 -6.74 8.16
N PHE A 310 8.70 -6.27 9.17
CA PHE A 310 7.98 -7.12 10.12
C PHE A 310 7.05 -8.14 9.42
N PHE A 311 6.24 -7.69 8.49
CA PHE A 311 5.35 -8.59 7.75
C PHE A 311 6.11 -9.47 6.74
N GLU A 312 7.16 -8.96 6.10
CA GLU A 312 8.00 -9.75 5.20
C GLU A 312 8.73 -10.90 5.92
N ILE A 313 9.31 -10.64 7.10
CA ILE A 313 9.92 -11.67 7.93
C ILE A 313 8.89 -12.66 8.44
N ALA A 314 7.75 -12.18 8.93
CA ALA A 314 6.70 -13.04 9.45
C ALA A 314 6.24 -14.08 8.41
N VAL A 315 6.05 -13.63 7.18
CA VAL A 315 5.69 -14.49 6.05
C VAL A 315 6.82 -15.45 5.67
N ALA A 316 8.08 -15.00 5.72
CA ALA A 316 9.22 -15.87 5.44
C ALA A 316 9.40 -16.99 6.48
N ILE A 317 8.95 -16.75 7.73
CA ILE A 317 8.99 -17.76 8.81
C ILE A 317 7.80 -18.72 8.70
N SER A 318 6.61 -18.24 8.30
CA SER A 318 5.38 -19.04 8.29
C SER A 318 5.14 -19.80 6.98
N GLY A 319 5.71 -19.37 5.85
CA GLY A 319 5.63 -20.00 4.53
C GLY A 319 6.72 -21.02 4.32
#